data_0634f521ad8e83333cfb41c32b14d62e
#
_entry.id   0634f521ad8e83333cfb41c32b14d62e
#
_cell.length_a   1.000
_cell.length_b   1.000
_cell.length_c   1.000
_cell.angle_alpha   90.00
_cell.angle_beta   90.00
_cell.angle_gamma   90.00
#
_symmetry.space_group_name_H-M   'P 1'
#
loop_
_entity.id
_entity.type
_entity.pdbx_description
1 polymer ?
#
loop_
_entity_poly.entity_id
_entity_poly.type
_entity_poly.pdbx_seq_one_letter_code
_entity_poly.pdbx_strand_id
1 'polypeptide(L)'
;MVRPREEWPPQPRPSLIVQGYEEWAAVVRRLSAAGMIVFLDRVERINGAFAVPKPDGGLRFIFNGTAANEVFFEPPRVDLPTPSHVAELEVPGGAAVFVAKTDLSDFFHSFRVEPWLLPFFAMPAVRAGDVGAMGCEVDSMVFPCLATVPMGWNWSVLCTQEAHRFVLYSRTSARKQDELGAPDKVINRPRHGCTWTTSCSW
;
A
#
# COMPACT_ATOMS: atom_id res chain seq x y z
N MET A 1 4.13 2.77 -17.09
CA MET A 1 3.72 2.08 -15.85
C MET A 1 2.98 0.77 -16.15
N VAL A 2 1.92 0.76 -16.97
CA VAL A 2 1.20 -0.46 -17.39
C VAL A 2 1.85 -1.00 -18.68
N ARG A 3 1.98 -2.33 -18.77
CA ARG A 3 2.47 -3.04 -19.98
C ARG A 3 1.46 -2.94 -21.11
N PRO A 4 1.88 -3.06 -22.38
CA PRO A 4 0.97 -3.24 -23.49
C PRO A 4 0.03 -4.44 -23.26
N ARG A 5 -1.23 -4.30 -23.69
CA ARG A 5 -2.28 -5.30 -23.36
C ARG A 5 -2.00 -6.69 -23.94
N GLU A 6 -1.32 -6.74 -25.06
CA GLU A 6 -0.86 -7.98 -25.73
C GLU A 6 0.20 -8.76 -24.94
N GLU A 7 0.89 -8.08 -24.01
CA GLU A 7 1.89 -8.70 -23.12
C GLU A 7 1.28 -9.22 -21.81
N TRP A 8 -0.02 -9.01 -21.59
CA TRP A 8 -0.63 -9.38 -20.32
C TRP A 8 -0.77 -10.90 -20.22
N PRO A 9 -0.31 -11.53 -19.16
CA PRO A 9 -0.56 -12.94 -18.93
C PRO A 9 -2.06 -13.19 -18.68
N PRO A 10 -2.51 -14.45 -18.82
CA PRO A 10 -3.85 -14.84 -18.45
C PRO A 10 -4.17 -14.42 -16.99
N GLN A 11 -5.43 -14.07 -16.75
CA GLN A 11 -5.89 -13.73 -15.39
C GLN A 11 -5.67 -14.95 -14.45
N PRO A 12 -4.82 -14.85 -13.43
CA PRO A 12 -4.66 -15.92 -12.45
C PRO A 12 -5.94 -16.07 -11.62
N ARG A 13 -6.17 -17.26 -11.09
CA ARG A 13 -7.27 -17.46 -10.14
C ARG A 13 -7.00 -16.63 -8.88
N PRO A 14 -7.91 -15.73 -8.47
CA PRO A 14 -7.72 -14.97 -7.26
C PRO A 14 -7.74 -15.88 -6.04
N SER A 15 -6.73 -15.80 -5.21
CA SER A 15 -6.72 -16.48 -3.92
C SER A 15 -7.54 -15.67 -2.92
N LEU A 16 -8.70 -16.19 -2.54
CA LEU A 16 -9.54 -15.60 -1.50
C LEU A 16 -9.58 -16.58 -0.32
N ILE A 17 -9.01 -16.20 0.82
CA ILE A 17 -9.03 -17.02 2.03
C ILE A 17 -10.12 -16.49 2.95
N VAL A 18 -11.35 -16.93 2.69
CA VAL A 18 -12.55 -16.73 3.51
C VAL A 18 -13.39 -18.00 3.46
N GLN A 19 -14.22 -18.23 4.47
CA GLN A 19 -15.04 -19.44 4.58
C GLN A 19 -16.36 -19.38 3.79
N GLY A 20 -16.37 -18.66 2.69
CA GLY A 20 -17.53 -18.59 1.79
C GLY A 20 -17.93 -17.18 1.41
N TYR A 21 -18.97 -17.12 0.59
CA TYR A 21 -19.47 -15.87 0.00
C TYR A 21 -19.94 -14.86 1.07
N GLU A 22 -20.71 -15.31 2.08
CA GLU A 22 -21.26 -14.43 3.12
C GLU A 22 -20.17 -13.75 3.95
N GLU A 23 -19.12 -14.49 4.27
CA GLU A 23 -17.97 -13.93 4.97
C GLU A 23 -17.27 -12.89 4.11
N TRP A 24 -17.10 -13.17 2.81
CA TRP A 24 -16.53 -12.23 1.86
C TRP A 24 -17.38 -10.96 1.75
N ALA A 25 -18.69 -11.10 1.59
CA ALA A 25 -19.60 -9.95 1.54
C ALA A 25 -19.54 -9.12 2.82
N ALA A 26 -19.38 -9.76 3.99
CA ALA A 26 -19.19 -9.04 5.25
C ALA A 26 -17.89 -8.23 5.29
N VAL A 27 -16.78 -8.80 4.80
CA VAL A 27 -15.51 -8.06 4.66
C VAL A 27 -15.67 -6.87 3.72
N VAL A 28 -16.30 -7.07 2.57
CA VAL A 28 -16.55 -5.99 1.59
C VAL A 28 -17.39 -4.87 2.19
N ARG A 29 -18.45 -5.18 2.95
CA ARG A 29 -19.25 -4.16 3.66
C ARG A 29 -18.38 -3.34 4.62
N ARG A 30 -17.48 -3.97 5.36
CA ARG A 30 -16.57 -3.26 6.28
C ARG A 30 -15.58 -2.36 5.54
N LEU A 31 -14.99 -2.84 4.44
CA LEU A 31 -14.10 -2.05 3.60
C LEU A 31 -14.83 -0.85 2.96
N SER A 32 -16.09 -1.05 2.55
CA SER A 32 -16.94 0.00 2.01
C SER A 32 -17.27 1.06 3.07
N ALA A 33 -17.67 0.64 4.26
CA ALA A 33 -17.95 1.54 5.38
C ALA A 33 -16.72 2.35 5.81
N ALA A 34 -15.52 1.78 5.68
CA ALA A 34 -14.26 2.47 5.91
C ALA A 34 -13.84 3.40 4.74
N GLY A 35 -14.61 3.45 3.66
CA GLY A 35 -14.32 4.25 2.48
C GLY A 35 -13.07 3.79 1.71
N MET A 36 -12.67 2.53 1.86
CA MET A 36 -11.46 2.00 1.25
C MET A 36 -11.66 1.45 -0.14
N ILE A 37 -12.89 1.19 -0.53
CA ILE A 37 -13.23 0.61 -1.83
C ILE A 37 -14.26 1.46 -2.57
N VAL A 38 -14.30 1.25 -3.87
CA VAL A 38 -15.39 1.65 -4.76
C VAL A 38 -15.85 0.42 -5.53
N PHE A 39 -17.08 0.46 -6.05
CA PHE A 39 -17.63 -0.63 -6.84
C PHE A 39 -17.58 -0.29 -8.34
N LEU A 40 -17.10 -1.25 -9.14
CA LEU A 40 -17.10 -1.16 -10.60
C LEU A 40 -17.81 -2.37 -11.22
N ASP A 41 -18.42 -2.19 -12.37
CA ASP A 41 -19.05 -3.25 -13.17
C ASP A 41 -18.06 -3.95 -14.11
N ARG A 42 -16.95 -3.27 -14.43
CA ARG A 42 -15.90 -3.76 -15.33
C ARG A 42 -14.53 -3.50 -14.74
N VAL A 43 -13.67 -4.50 -14.84
CA VAL A 43 -12.33 -4.45 -14.25
C VAL A 43 -11.30 -5.10 -15.17
N GLU A 44 -10.03 -4.76 -14.95
CA GLU A 44 -8.91 -5.25 -15.75
C GLU A 44 -8.22 -6.45 -15.10
N ARG A 45 -8.13 -6.46 -13.76
CA ARG A 45 -7.53 -7.55 -12.99
C ARG A 45 -8.31 -7.82 -11.70
N ILE A 46 -8.48 -9.10 -11.38
CA ILE A 46 -9.09 -9.54 -10.13
C ILE A 46 -8.01 -10.13 -9.24
N ASN A 47 -7.80 -9.52 -8.11
CA ASN A 47 -6.76 -9.86 -7.15
C ASN A 47 -7.33 -10.68 -6.01
N GLY A 48 -6.45 -11.37 -5.29
CA GLY A 48 -6.82 -12.08 -4.08
C GLY A 48 -6.90 -11.18 -2.85
N ALA A 49 -7.48 -11.71 -1.79
CA ALA A 49 -7.46 -11.08 -0.48
C ALA A 49 -7.42 -12.14 0.62
N PHE A 50 -6.72 -11.86 1.70
CA PHE A 50 -6.69 -12.72 2.89
C PHE A 50 -6.43 -11.87 4.14
N ALA A 51 -6.58 -12.47 5.29
CA ALA A 51 -6.29 -11.82 6.56
C ALA A 51 -5.21 -12.59 7.31
N VAL A 52 -4.35 -11.87 8.03
CA VAL A 52 -3.36 -12.44 8.93
C VAL A 52 -3.63 -11.97 10.36
N PRO A 53 -3.48 -12.86 11.37
CA PRO A 53 -3.63 -12.47 12.77
C PRO A 53 -2.59 -11.41 13.18
N LYS A 54 -3.02 -10.46 14.00
CA LYS A 54 -2.14 -9.52 14.69
C LYS A 54 -1.84 -10.00 16.12
N PRO A 55 -0.74 -9.55 16.74
CA PRO A 55 -0.42 -9.88 18.13
C PRO A 55 -1.49 -9.43 19.14
N ASP A 56 -2.24 -8.38 18.81
CA ASP A 56 -3.33 -7.83 19.63
C ASP A 56 -4.67 -8.58 19.49
N GLY A 57 -4.69 -9.70 18.74
CA GLY A 57 -5.89 -10.50 18.46
C GLY A 57 -6.74 -9.98 17.32
N GLY A 58 -6.38 -8.85 16.71
CA GLY A 58 -7.04 -8.34 15.51
C GLY A 58 -6.61 -9.09 14.25
N LEU A 59 -7.22 -8.72 13.12
CA LEU A 59 -6.86 -9.21 11.79
C LEU A 59 -6.29 -8.08 10.95
N ARG A 60 -5.25 -8.39 10.19
CA ARG A 60 -4.72 -7.49 9.15
C ARG A 60 -5.24 -7.96 7.80
N PHE A 61 -5.95 -7.09 7.12
CA PHE A 61 -6.34 -7.33 5.73
C PHE A 61 -5.12 -7.24 4.82
N ILE A 62 -4.96 -8.23 3.94
CA ILE A 62 -3.87 -8.27 2.95
C ILE A 62 -4.49 -8.37 1.56
N PHE A 63 -4.17 -7.41 0.73
CA PHE A 63 -4.46 -7.44 -0.69
C PHE A 63 -3.33 -8.21 -1.41
N ASN A 64 -3.68 -9.31 -2.07
CA ASN A 64 -2.74 -10.06 -2.90
C ASN A 64 -2.72 -9.49 -4.32
N GLY A 65 -1.85 -8.54 -4.57
CA GLY A 65 -1.74 -7.82 -5.84
C GLY A 65 -1.01 -8.58 -6.95
N THR A 66 -0.82 -9.89 -6.87
CA THR A 66 -0.09 -10.66 -7.89
C THR A 66 -0.65 -10.43 -9.29
N ALA A 67 -1.98 -10.52 -9.47
CA ALA A 67 -2.61 -10.31 -10.78
C ALA A 67 -2.41 -8.89 -11.33
N ALA A 68 -2.44 -7.88 -10.46
CA ALA A 68 -2.12 -6.52 -10.84
C ALA A 68 -0.64 -6.38 -11.21
N ASN A 69 0.27 -6.89 -10.38
CA ASN A 69 1.71 -6.73 -10.57
C ASN A 69 2.21 -7.32 -11.90
N GLU A 70 1.56 -8.37 -12.40
CA GLU A 70 1.91 -8.98 -13.69
C GLU A 70 1.70 -8.06 -14.89
N VAL A 71 0.81 -7.08 -14.79
CA VAL A 71 0.50 -6.14 -15.87
C VAL A 71 1.16 -4.77 -15.72
N PHE A 72 1.85 -4.54 -14.62
CA PHE A 72 2.67 -3.35 -14.45
C PHE A 72 4.15 -3.66 -14.74
N PHE A 73 4.87 -2.68 -15.27
CA PHE A 73 6.32 -2.74 -15.28
C PHE A 73 6.86 -2.70 -13.86
N GLU A 74 8.04 -3.26 -13.67
CA GLU A 74 8.77 -3.14 -12.40
C GLU A 74 9.03 -1.67 -12.10
N PRO A 75 8.76 -1.21 -10.87
CA PRO A 75 9.11 0.15 -10.46
C PRO A 75 10.62 0.33 -10.40
N PRO A 76 11.12 1.56 -10.56
CA PRO A 76 12.50 1.87 -10.21
C PRO A 76 12.83 1.44 -8.78
N ARG A 77 14.09 1.06 -8.57
CA ARG A 77 14.56 0.70 -7.23
C ARG A 77 14.40 1.89 -6.27
N VAL A 78 13.87 1.62 -5.10
CA VAL A 78 13.74 2.59 -4.01
C VAL A 78 14.81 2.31 -2.99
N ASP A 79 15.69 3.27 -2.77
CA ASP A 79 16.67 3.20 -1.69
C ASP A 79 16.00 3.63 -0.39
N LEU A 80 15.78 2.65 0.48
CA LEU A 80 15.25 2.87 1.82
C LEU A 80 16.36 2.74 2.84
N PRO A 81 16.39 3.60 3.87
CA PRO A 81 17.30 3.41 4.99
C PRO A 81 17.09 2.05 5.63
N THR A 82 18.20 1.35 5.85
CA THR A 82 18.21 0.05 6.53
C THR A 82 18.84 0.18 7.91
N PRO A 83 18.63 -0.77 8.82
CA PRO A 83 19.34 -0.81 10.10
C PRO A 83 20.87 -0.75 9.93
N SER A 84 21.41 -1.31 8.84
CA SER A 84 22.86 -1.24 8.54
C SER A 84 23.32 0.18 8.30
N HIS A 85 22.54 1.01 7.60
CA HIS A 85 22.88 2.42 7.40
C HIS A 85 22.95 3.19 8.73
N VAL A 86 22.10 2.84 9.70
CA VAL A 86 22.14 3.43 11.04
C VAL A 86 23.34 2.92 11.83
N ALA A 87 23.66 1.62 11.73
CA ALA A 87 24.78 1.01 12.44
C ALA A 87 26.17 1.50 11.95
N GLU A 88 26.21 1.95 10.69
CA GLU A 88 27.43 2.49 10.08
C GLU A 88 27.65 3.99 10.32
N LEU A 89 26.75 4.66 11.07
CA LEU A 89 26.90 6.06 11.36
C LEU A 89 28.06 6.29 12.35
N GLU A 90 29.00 7.13 11.97
CA GLU A 90 30.11 7.54 12.81
C GLU A 90 29.75 8.81 13.58
N VAL A 91 29.81 8.74 14.89
CA VAL A 91 29.58 9.87 15.79
C VAL A 91 30.94 10.41 16.23
N PRO A 92 31.21 11.71 16.04
CA PRO A 92 32.44 12.32 16.55
C PRO A 92 32.59 12.09 18.05
N GLY A 93 33.78 11.77 18.50
CA GLY A 93 34.06 11.47 19.90
C GLY A 93 33.57 12.60 20.84
N GLY A 94 32.84 12.22 21.87
CA GLY A 94 32.27 13.15 22.84
C GLY A 94 30.96 13.88 22.41
N ALA A 95 30.48 13.64 21.20
CA ALA A 95 29.21 14.22 20.76
C ALA A 95 27.99 13.44 21.30
N ALA A 96 26.97 14.16 21.74
CA ALA A 96 25.68 13.58 22.07
C ALA A 96 24.86 13.38 20.82
N VAL A 97 24.21 12.21 20.68
CA VAL A 97 23.28 11.91 19.58
C VAL A 97 21.86 11.92 20.11
N PHE A 98 21.03 12.73 19.49
CA PHE A 98 19.58 12.75 19.78
C PHE A 98 18.86 12.02 18.65
N VAL A 99 18.02 11.05 19.00
CA VAL A 99 17.24 10.25 18.05
C VAL A 99 15.77 10.49 18.29
N ALA A 100 15.04 10.84 17.24
CA ALA A 100 13.58 10.91 17.28
C ALA A 100 13.03 9.91 16.25
N LYS A 101 11.96 9.23 16.61
CA LYS A 101 11.23 8.28 15.74
C LYS A 101 9.75 8.63 15.77
N THR A 102 9.14 8.66 14.58
CA THR A 102 7.70 8.77 14.43
C THR A 102 7.21 7.65 13.53
N ASP A 103 5.97 7.23 13.72
CA ASP A 103 5.28 6.26 12.86
C ASP A 103 4.04 6.91 12.26
N LEU A 104 3.73 6.59 11.02
CA LEU A 104 2.57 7.08 10.31
C LEU A 104 1.53 5.95 10.25
N SER A 105 0.48 6.09 11.06
CA SER A 105 -0.61 5.10 11.08
C SER A 105 -1.31 5.04 9.73
N ASP A 106 -1.61 3.83 9.28
CA ASP A 106 -2.36 3.53 8.05
C ASP A 106 -1.88 4.28 6.80
N PHE A 107 -0.57 4.50 6.72
CA PHE A 107 0.04 5.42 5.75
C PHE A 107 -0.35 5.12 4.30
N PHE A 108 -0.27 3.86 3.85
CA PHE A 108 -0.68 3.48 2.50
C PHE A 108 -2.15 3.78 2.22
N HIS A 109 -3.01 3.56 3.21
CA HIS A 109 -4.44 3.81 3.10
C HIS A 109 -4.83 5.29 3.18
N SER A 110 -3.89 6.16 3.56
CA SER A 110 -4.07 7.62 3.51
C SER A 110 -3.97 8.18 2.09
N PHE A 111 -3.43 7.41 1.14
CA PHE A 111 -3.35 7.82 -0.27
C PHE A 111 -4.49 7.24 -1.08
N ARG A 112 -5.16 8.10 -1.85
CA ARG A 112 -6.13 7.66 -2.85
C ARG A 112 -5.41 7.33 -4.15
N VAL A 113 -5.85 6.26 -4.80
CA VAL A 113 -5.38 5.91 -6.14
C VAL A 113 -6.10 6.74 -7.20
N GLU A 114 -5.41 7.02 -8.29
CA GLU A 114 -6.02 7.66 -9.44
C GLU A 114 -7.13 6.78 -10.04
N PRO A 115 -8.25 7.37 -10.53
CA PRO A 115 -9.39 6.61 -11.02
C PRO A 115 -9.06 5.55 -12.07
N TRP A 116 -8.09 5.79 -12.93
CA TRP A 116 -7.67 4.85 -13.97
C TRP A 116 -6.98 3.59 -13.42
N LEU A 117 -6.49 3.61 -12.17
CA LEU A 117 -5.89 2.46 -11.47
C LEU A 117 -6.91 1.53 -10.85
N LEU A 118 -8.10 2.03 -10.53
CA LEU A 118 -9.13 1.27 -9.82
C LEU A 118 -9.46 -0.08 -10.47
N PRO A 119 -9.61 -0.20 -11.83
CA PRO A 119 -9.90 -1.47 -12.47
C PRO A 119 -8.83 -2.55 -12.30
N PHE A 120 -7.61 -2.17 -11.93
CA PHE A 120 -6.51 -3.09 -11.68
C PHE A 120 -6.49 -3.63 -10.25
N PHE A 121 -7.17 -2.96 -9.33
CA PHE A 121 -7.19 -3.30 -7.91
C PHE A 121 -8.51 -3.91 -7.45
N ALA A 122 -9.21 -4.55 -8.39
CA ALA A 122 -10.45 -5.26 -8.08
C ALA A 122 -10.17 -6.55 -7.32
N MET A 123 -11.15 -6.93 -6.53
CA MET A 123 -11.24 -8.19 -5.78
C MET A 123 -12.48 -8.98 -6.26
N PRO A 124 -12.64 -10.24 -5.84
CA PRO A 124 -13.75 -11.08 -6.29
C PRO A 124 -15.12 -10.40 -6.15
N ALA A 125 -15.94 -10.56 -7.19
CA ALA A 125 -17.23 -9.92 -7.29
C ALA A 125 -18.21 -10.34 -6.18
N VAL A 126 -19.10 -9.40 -5.84
CA VAL A 126 -20.22 -9.61 -4.90
C VAL A 126 -21.50 -9.08 -5.50
N ARG A 127 -22.66 -9.51 -5.00
CA ARG A 127 -23.94 -8.91 -5.40
C ARG A 127 -24.07 -7.50 -4.82
N ALA A 128 -24.51 -6.57 -5.64
CA ALA A 128 -24.65 -5.19 -5.24
C ALA A 128 -25.58 -5.01 -4.02
N GLY A 129 -26.69 -5.74 -3.98
CA GLY A 129 -27.63 -5.72 -2.86
C GLY A 129 -27.04 -6.20 -1.54
N ASP A 130 -26.17 -7.22 -1.57
CA ASP A 130 -25.57 -7.80 -0.36
C ASP A 130 -24.58 -6.83 0.32
N VAL A 131 -24.04 -5.88 -0.43
CA VAL A 131 -23.04 -4.93 0.06
C VAL A 131 -23.49 -3.47 0.06
N GLY A 132 -24.76 -3.22 -0.33
CA GLY A 132 -25.32 -1.88 -0.38
C GLY A 132 -24.64 -0.97 -1.42
N ALA A 133 -24.22 -1.53 -2.55
CA ALA A 133 -23.60 -0.75 -3.64
C ALA A 133 -24.64 0.17 -4.28
N MET A 134 -24.51 1.47 -4.03
CA MET A 134 -25.46 2.47 -4.53
C MET A 134 -25.33 2.68 -6.05
N GLY A 135 -26.44 2.88 -6.72
CA GLY A 135 -26.48 3.14 -8.17
C GLY A 135 -26.38 1.89 -9.04
N CYS A 136 -26.37 0.70 -8.46
CA CYS A 136 -26.36 -0.59 -9.14
C CYS A 136 -27.69 -1.32 -8.94
N GLU A 137 -28.05 -2.19 -9.90
CA GLU A 137 -29.19 -3.09 -9.71
C GLU A 137 -28.85 -4.10 -8.61
N VAL A 138 -29.84 -4.42 -7.75
CA VAL A 138 -29.65 -5.24 -6.53
C VAL A 138 -29.04 -6.61 -6.84
N ASP A 139 -29.46 -7.24 -7.94
CA ASP A 139 -28.98 -8.56 -8.35
C ASP A 139 -27.72 -8.52 -9.24
N SER A 140 -27.23 -7.34 -9.59
CA SER A 140 -26.02 -7.23 -10.40
C SER A 140 -24.76 -7.62 -9.61
N MET A 141 -23.79 -8.16 -10.33
CA MET A 141 -22.46 -8.44 -9.76
C MET A 141 -21.57 -7.22 -9.91
N VAL A 142 -20.96 -6.79 -8.82
CA VAL A 142 -20.04 -5.66 -8.78
C VAL A 142 -18.68 -6.08 -8.20
N PHE A 143 -17.64 -5.43 -8.66
CA PHE A 143 -16.29 -5.70 -8.18
C PHE A 143 -15.87 -4.65 -7.16
N PRO A 144 -15.57 -5.04 -5.90
CA PRO A 144 -14.96 -4.13 -4.95
C PRO A 144 -13.52 -3.83 -5.37
N CYS A 145 -13.20 -2.57 -5.64
CA CYS A 145 -11.89 -2.11 -6.07
C CYS A 145 -11.26 -1.25 -4.99
N LEU A 146 -10.02 -1.53 -4.58
CA LEU A 146 -9.32 -0.69 -3.60
C LEU A 146 -9.14 0.73 -4.16
N ALA A 147 -9.68 1.69 -3.42
CA ALA A 147 -9.58 3.13 -3.70
C ALA A 147 -8.38 3.78 -2.99
N THR A 148 -7.66 3.01 -2.19
CA THR A 148 -6.43 3.41 -1.51
C THR A 148 -5.26 2.62 -2.04
N VAL A 149 -4.03 3.13 -1.87
CA VAL A 149 -2.83 2.44 -2.36
C VAL A 149 -2.70 1.06 -1.72
N PRO A 150 -2.73 -0.03 -2.52
CA PRO A 150 -2.64 -1.38 -1.97
C PRO A 150 -1.21 -1.72 -1.55
N MET A 151 -1.02 -2.22 -0.35
CA MET A 151 0.31 -2.66 0.12
C MET A 151 0.92 -3.81 -0.70
N GLY A 152 0.12 -4.57 -1.42
CA GLY A 152 0.57 -5.66 -2.31
C GLY A 152 0.91 -5.26 -3.74
N TRP A 153 0.75 -3.98 -4.10
CA TRP A 153 1.11 -3.48 -5.42
C TRP A 153 2.59 -3.08 -5.47
N ASN A 154 3.33 -3.52 -6.49
CA ASN A 154 4.77 -3.31 -6.60
C ASN A 154 5.22 -1.84 -6.65
N TRP A 155 4.36 -0.93 -7.14
CA TRP A 155 4.64 0.52 -7.15
C TRP A 155 4.30 1.25 -5.84
N SER A 156 3.64 0.59 -4.90
CA SER A 156 3.13 1.24 -3.68
C SER A 156 4.23 1.90 -2.87
N VAL A 157 5.34 1.19 -2.67
CA VAL A 157 6.49 1.72 -1.89
C VAL A 157 7.08 2.95 -2.56
N LEU A 158 7.30 2.91 -3.89
CA LEU A 158 7.83 4.06 -4.62
C LEU A 158 6.91 5.28 -4.50
N CYS A 159 5.62 5.10 -4.81
CA CYS A 159 4.65 6.19 -4.80
C CYS A 159 4.53 6.84 -3.42
N THR A 160 4.43 6.03 -2.37
CA THR A 160 4.26 6.54 -1.00
C THR A 160 5.56 7.14 -0.46
N GLN A 161 6.71 6.58 -0.81
CA GLN A 161 8.01 7.15 -0.44
C GLN A 161 8.22 8.54 -1.06
N GLU A 162 7.96 8.68 -2.34
CA GLU A 162 8.11 9.98 -3.00
C GLU A 162 7.10 11.02 -2.47
N ALA A 163 5.88 10.61 -2.17
CA ALA A 163 4.90 11.48 -1.52
C ALA A 163 5.36 11.92 -0.13
N HIS A 164 5.91 10.98 0.67
CA HIS A 164 6.46 11.30 1.99
C HIS A 164 7.66 12.24 1.90
N ARG A 165 8.60 12.00 0.99
CA ARG A 165 9.73 12.89 0.71
C ARG A 165 9.25 14.28 0.32
N PHE A 166 8.27 14.37 -0.55
CA PHE A 166 7.67 15.64 -0.94
C PHE A 166 7.13 16.42 0.26
N VAL A 167 6.35 15.78 1.12
CA VAL A 167 5.82 16.40 2.34
C VAL A 167 6.96 16.81 3.27
N LEU A 168 7.92 15.92 3.53
CA LEU A 168 9.04 16.18 4.42
C LEU A 168 9.85 17.39 3.96
N TYR A 169 10.26 17.43 2.69
CA TYR A 169 11.11 18.51 2.18
C TYR A 169 10.36 19.82 1.94
N SER A 170 9.05 19.78 1.68
CA SER A 170 8.26 20.99 1.47
C SER A 170 7.75 21.63 2.77
N ARG A 171 7.69 20.86 3.87
CA ARG A 171 7.06 21.29 5.13
C ARG A 171 8.01 21.36 6.32
N THR A 172 9.25 20.91 6.16
CA THR A 172 10.26 20.92 7.22
C THR A 172 11.59 21.48 6.72
N SER A 173 12.56 21.62 7.61
CA SER A 173 13.94 21.99 7.27
C SER A 173 14.78 20.79 6.79
N ALA A 174 14.22 19.58 6.72
CA ALA A 174 14.91 18.41 6.21
C ALA A 174 15.23 18.57 4.72
N ARG A 175 16.38 18.06 4.30
CA ARG A 175 16.85 18.15 2.91
C ARG A 175 17.22 16.77 2.39
N LYS A 176 17.07 16.55 1.09
CA LYS A 176 17.43 15.29 0.44
C LYS A 176 18.86 14.84 0.74
N GLN A 177 19.81 15.78 0.79
CA GLN A 177 21.21 15.52 1.11
C GLN A 177 21.46 15.05 2.55
N ASP A 178 20.48 15.19 3.43
CA ASP A 178 20.53 14.78 4.83
C ASP A 178 19.81 13.45 5.07
N GLU A 179 19.24 12.84 4.02
CA GLU A 179 18.62 11.52 4.08
C GLU A 179 19.69 10.45 4.30
N LEU A 180 19.37 9.49 5.16
CA LEU A 180 20.21 8.31 5.41
C LEU A 180 20.20 7.43 4.17
N GLY A 181 21.30 7.40 3.49
CA GLY A 181 21.58 6.62 2.29
C GLY A 181 23.08 6.68 2.05
N ALA A 182 23.66 5.78 1.26
CA ALA A 182 25.08 5.82 0.96
C ALA A 182 25.51 7.22 0.43
N PRO A 183 26.73 7.70 0.67
CA PRO A 183 27.88 7.10 1.36
C PRO A 183 28.33 7.86 2.63
N ASP A 184 27.56 8.85 3.10
CA ASP A 184 28.02 9.73 4.19
C ASP A 184 27.82 9.07 5.57
N LYS A 185 28.89 8.60 6.18
CA LYS A 185 28.86 7.90 7.48
C LYS A 185 29.00 8.84 8.67
N VAL A 186 29.59 10.03 8.50
CA VAL A 186 29.89 10.94 9.61
C VAL A 186 28.69 11.84 9.92
N ILE A 187 28.26 11.84 11.18
CA ILE A 187 27.19 12.73 11.65
C ILE A 187 27.80 14.09 12.03
N ASN A 188 27.85 15.01 11.11
CA ASN A 188 28.23 16.40 11.33
C ASN A 188 27.08 17.40 11.23
N ARG A 189 25.87 16.89 10.96
CA ARG A 189 24.62 17.63 10.79
C ARG A 189 23.42 16.72 11.05
N PRO A 190 22.19 17.26 11.25
CA PRO A 190 21.02 16.43 11.38
C PRO A 190 20.83 15.49 10.19
N ARG A 191 20.51 14.23 10.46
CA ARG A 191 20.21 13.20 9.47
C ARG A 191 18.79 12.69 9.69
N HIS A 192 18.14 12.25 8.66
CA HIS A 192 16.82 11.64 8.74
C HIS A 192 16.73 10.41 7.84
N GLY A 193 15.88 9.49 8.20
CA GLY A 193 15.59 8.30 7.40
C GLY A 193 14.08 8.06 7.39
N CYS A 194 13.55 7.74 6.22
CA CYS A 194 12.16 7.33 6.05
C CYS A 194 12.13 5.84 5.85
N THR A 195 11.70 5.10 6.85
CA THR A 195 11.43 3.65 6.75
C THR A 195 9.96 3.39 7.01
N TRP A 196 9.45 2.32 6.43
CA TRP A 196 8.06 1.92 6.60
C TRP A 196 7.97 0.84 7.66
N THR A 197 7.13 1.07 8.66
CA THR A 197 6.64 0.00 9.53
C THR A 197 5.20 -0.30 9.15
N THR A 198 4.89 -1.54 8.86
CA THR A 198 3.56 -1.98 8.44
C THR A 198 2.65 -2.18 9.65
N SER A 199 2.35 -1.12 10.39
CA SER A 199 1.32 -1.17 11.42
C SER A 199 0.02 -0.63 10.84
N CYS A 200 -0.82 -1.51 10.29
CA CYS A 200 -2.22 -1.18 9.99
C CYS A 200 -3.07 -1.58 11.19
N SER A 201 -3.69 -0.61 11.83
CA SER A 201 -4.71 -0.85 12.86
C SER A 201 -6.10 -0.78 12.20
N TRP A 202 -6.86 -1.87 12.31
CA TRP A 202 -8.28 -1.98 11.94
C TRP A 202 -9.10 -2.21 13.19
#